data_26021052a9510cad9ac5430b6642eeb7
#
_entry.id   26021052a9510cad9ac5430b6642eeb7
#
_cell.length_a   1.000
_cell.length_b   1.000
_cell.length_c   1.000
_cell.angle_alpha   90.00
_cell.angle_beta   90.00
_cell.angle_gamma   90.00
#
_symmetry.space_group_name_H-M   'P 1'
#
loop_
_entity.id
_entity.type
_entity.pdbx_description
1 polymer ?
#
loop_
_entity_poly.entity_id
_entity_poly.type
_entity_poly.pdbx_seq_one_letter_code
_entity_poly.pdbx_strand_id
1 'polypeptide(L)'
;MLTPLEAASCIVLLEFQRSYGLGFVAPNGRIVTSFHVVADEQDIVAHLADGRAIPVQRVAAVDSRRDLAVLDVGVLDATPARAPEPRLVDEGTVVHAYGMVADEGRIRWVDARVGTVQVLGSSLTVYRLEGEVPSDASGGPLVAPDGTTLGVVTVAESDEGLITLAVPWRYLEPLLAQNAELPLSALALSEKKPPRREVPNHPLSLLEGSSAAGLEAATELIAGAIRVGAPAYNEGDIDRCYRIYVDAARQVIDLRRDCPGVQAALRAGLARAEALEDVDHQAWAMRDAFDGLLGVIEKFRRAHGKPGGNGRPRPTFLN
;
A
#
# COMPACT_ATOMS: atom_id res chain seq x y z
N MET A 1 19.48 0.69 -30.87
CA MET A 1 18.22 0.88 -30.10
C MET A 1 17.53 -0.47 -30.12
N LEU A 2 17.22 -1.02 -28.95
CA LEU A 2 16.38 -2.21 -28.86
C LEU A 2 14.97 -1.84 -29.28
N THR A 3 14.35 -2.64 -30.13
CA THR A 3 12.93 -2.46 -30.49
C THR A 3 12.07 -2.98 -29.35
N PRO A 4 10.78 -2.58 -29.25
CA PRO A 4 9.83 -3.17 -28.30
C PRO A 4 9.76 -4.71 -28.40
N LEU A 5 10.02 -5.25 -29.59
CA LEU A 5 10.08 -6.71 -29.82
C LEU A 5 11.30 -7.37 -29.13
N GLU A 6 12.45 -6.68 -29.11
CA GLU A 6 13.64 -7.17 -28.41
C GLU A 6 13.50 -7.03 -26.89
N ALA A 7 12.79 -6.01 -26.41
CA ALA A 7 12.41 -5.86 -25.02
C ALA A 7 11.44 -6.98 -24.54
N ALA A 8 10.68 -7.57 -25.46
CA ALA A 8 9.81 -8.71 -25.13
C ALA A 8 10.58 -9.97 -24.70
N SER A 9 11.88 -10.08 -25.01
CA SER A 9 12.71 -11.23 -24.65
C SER A 9 12.94 -11.39 -23.14
N CYS A 10 12.78 -10.32 -22.35
CA CYS A 10 12.86 -10.39 -20.89
C CYS A 10 11.54 -10.79 -20.22
N ILE A 11 10.42 -10.84 -20.97
CA ILE A 11 9.11 -11.11 -20.40
C ILE A 11 8.96 -12.58 -20.04
N VAL A 12 8.32 -12.81 -18.92
CA VAL A 12 8.03 -14.13 -18.36
C VAL A 12 6.53 -14.26 -18.22
N LEU A 13 5.97 -15.37 -18.72
CA LEU A 13 4.61 -15.77 -18.41
C LEU A 13 4.65 -16.64 -17.15
N LEU A 14 3.93 -16.22 -16.14
CA LEU A 14 3.76 -16.97 -14.88
C LEU A 14 2.48 -17.79 -14.98
N GLU A 15 2.62 -19.13 -15.00
CA GLU A 15 1.51 -20.06 -15.00
C GLU A 15 1.18 -20.47 -13.56
N PHE A 16 -0.10 -20.43 -13.22
CA PHE A 16 -0.68 -20.88 -11.98
C PHE A 16 -1.65 -22.04 -12.23
N GLN A 17 -2.24 -22.59 -11.19
CA GLN A 17 -3.18 -23.72 -11.35
C GLN A 17 -4.40 -23.40 -12.26
N ARG A 18 -4.86 -22.15 -12.31
CA ARG A 18 -6.10 -21.75 -13.03
C ARG A 18 -5.99 -20.45 -13.82
N SER A 19 -4.85 -19.83 -13.82
CA SER A 19 -4.65 -18.52 -14.42
C SER A 19 -3.21 -18.31 -14.87
N TYR A 20 -2.96 -17.16 -15.48
CA TYR A 20 -1.64 -16.71 -15.89
C TYR A 20 -1.43 -15.28 -15.44
N GLY A 21 -0.18 -14.91 -15.26
CA GLY A 21 0.24 -13.54 -15.01
C GLY A 21 1.51 -13.19 -15.77
N LEU A 22 1.91 -11.94 -15.72
CA LEU A 22 3.15 -11.49 -16.32
C LEU A 22 4.21 -11.17 -15.28
N GLY A 23 5.44 -11.32 -15.69
CA GLY A 23 6.64 -10.88 -15.01
C GLY A 23 7.73 -10.59 -16.01
N PHE A 24 8.91 -10.26 -15.54
CA PHE A 24 10.10 -10.11 -16.39
C PHE A 24 11.39 -10.44 -15.65
N VAL A 25 12.40 -10.82 -16.41
CA VAL A 25 13.73 -11.12 -15.88
C VAL A 25 14.45 -9.82 -15.54
N ALA A 26 14.85 -9.65 -14.29
CA ALA A 26 15.64 -8.50 -13.82
C ALA A 26 17.15 -8.70 -14.11
N PRO A 27 17.98 -7.64 -14.03
CA PRO A 27 19.42 -7.72 -14.30
C PRO A 27 20.19 -8.73 -13.45
N ASN A 28 19.69 -9.09 -12.28
CA ASN A 28 20.28 -10.10 -11.39
C ASN A 28 19.78 -11.54 -11.65
N GLY A 29 19.03 -11.76 -12.75
CA GLY A 29 18.51 -13.07 -13.14
C GLY A 29 17.26 -13.52 -12.37
N ARG A 30 16.67 -12.67 -11.52
CA ARG A 30 15.42 -12.94 -10.81
C ARG A 30 14.22 -12.49 -11.62
N ILE A 31 13.05 -12.98 -11.27
CA ILE A 31 11.80 -12.60 -11.92
C ILE A 31 11.09 -11.57 -11.07
N VAL A 32 10.75 -10.42 -11.65
CA VAL A 32 9.94 -9.37 -11.05
C VAL A 32 8.51 -9.48 -11.55
N THR A 33 7.54 -9.27 -10.67
CA THR A 33 6.11 -9.20 -11.00
C THR A 33 5.38 -8.32 -9.99
N SER A 34 4.08 -8.07 -10.20
CA SER A 34 3.22 -7.48 -9.18
C SER A 34 2.89 -8.49 -8.08
N PHE A 35 2.82 -8.03 -6.83
CA PHE A 35 2.52 -8.91 -5.70
C PHE A 35 1.13 -9.56 -5.83
N HIS A 36 0.08 -8.78 -6.21
CA HIS A 36 -1.28 -9.30 -6.36
C HIS A 36 -1.39 -10.38 -7.45
N VAL A 37 -0.48 -10.41 -8.44
CA VAL A 37 -0.46 -11.42 -9.51
C VAL A 37 -0.08 -12.81 -8.95
N VAL A 38 0.79 -12.85 -7.95
CA VAL A 38 1.33 -14.09 -7.35
C VAL A 38 0.82 -14.33 -5.92
N ALA A 39 -0.04 -13.44 -5.42
CA ALA A 39 -0.58 -13.56 -4.08
C ALA A 39 -1.40 -14.86 -3.94
N ASP A 40 -1.18 -15.58 -2.81
CA ASP A 40 -1.81 -16.87 -2.48
C ASP A 40 -1.48 -18.03 -3.44
N GLU A 41 -0.64 -17.81 -4.48
CA GLU A 41 -0.22 -18.88 -5.37
C GLU A 41 0.87 -19.74 -4.72
N GLN A 42 0.69 -21.07 -4.79
CA GLN A 42 1.61 -22.04 -4.20
C GLN A 42 2.44 -22.79 -5.24
N ASP A 43 1.89 -22.92 -6.45
CA ASP A 43 2.51 -23.57 -7.58
C ASP A 43 2.64 -22.55 -8.72
N ILE A 44 3.88 -22.10 -8.99
CA ILE A 44 4.18 -21.10 -10.00
C ILE A 44 5.20 -21.68 -10.97
N VAL A 45 4.89 -21.65 -12.26
CA VAL A 45 5.83 -22.03 -13.33
C VAL A 45 6.12 -20.80 -14.18
N ALA A 46 7.39 -20.46 -14.32
CA ALA A 46 7.86 -19.35 -15.14
C ALA A 46 8.19 -19.84 -16.54
N HIS A 47 7.46 -19.39 -17.56
CA HIS A 47 7.73 -19.65 -18.96
C HIS A 47 8.52 -18.50 -19.56
N LEU A 48 9.71 -18.80 -20.06
CA LEU A 48 10.61 -17.84 -20.66
C LEU A 48 10.37 -17.69 -22.17
N ALA A 49 10.84 -16.58 -22.73
CA ALA A 49 10.69 -16.30 -24.15
C ALA A 49 11.38 -17.35 -25.06
N ASP A 50 12.36 -18.08 -24.56
CA ASP A 50 13.06 -19.15 -25.28
C ASP A 50 12.35 -20.52 -25.19
N GLY A 51 11.18 -20.57 -24.56
CA GLY A 51 10.35 -21.77 -24.41
C GLY A 51 10.69 -22.64 -23.19
N ARG A 52 11.65 -22.26 -22.36
CA ARG A 52 11.90 -22.98 -21.10
C ARG A 52 10.80 -22.70 -20.10
N ALA A 53 10.40 -23.73 -19.36
CA ALA A 53 9.49 -23.66 -18.22
C ALA A 53 10.24 -24.03 -16.94
N ILE A 54 10.25 -23.14 -15.97
CA ILE A 54 11.04 -23.28 -14.75
C ILE A 54 10.13 -23.10 -13.53
N PRO A 55 10.06 -24.09 -12.63
CA PRO A 55 9.26 -23.91 -11.40
C PRO A 55 9.91 -22.85 -10.51
N VAL A 56 9.10 -21.95 -9.98
CA VAL A 56 9.52 -20.97 -8.99
C VAL A 56 9.64 -21.68 -7.65
N GLN A 57 10.82 -21.60 -7.04
CA GLN A 57 11.10 -22.34 -5.81
C GLN A 57 10.98 -21.44 -4.56
N ARG A 58 11.32 -20.18 -4.68
CA ARG A 58 11.44 -19.25 -3.55
C ARG A 58 11.05 -17.83 -3.94
N VAL A 59 10.82 -17.03 -2.92
CA VAL A 59 10.61 -15.60 -3.02
C VAL A 59 11.84 -14.90 -2.46
N ALA A 60 12.43 -14.01 -3.23
CA ALA A 60 13.62 -13.27 -2.83
C ALA A 60 13.25 -11.99 -2.06
N ALA A 61 12.15 -11.35 -2.42
CA ALA A 61 11.64 -10.16 -1.73
C ALA A 61 10.16 -9.93 -2.03
N VAL A 62 9.47 -9.28 -1.11
CA VAL A 62 8.07 -8.83 -1.26
C VAL A 62 7.93 -7.41 -0.72
N ASP A 63 7.22 -6.57 -1.46
CA ASP A 63 6.71 -5.29 -1.01
C ASP A 63 5.22 -5.19 -1.37
N SER A 64 4.37 -5.74 -0.52
CA SER A 64 2.91 -5.78 -0.74
C SER A 64 2.26 -4.39 -0.78
N ARG A 65 2.91 -3.35 -0.23
CA ARG A 65 2.42 -1.98 -0.26
C ARG A 65 2.63 -1.31 -1.60
N ARG A 66 3.76 -1.63 -2.25
CA ARG A 66 4.07 -1.14 -3.60
C ARG A 66 3.64 -2.12 -4.66
N ASP A 67 2.97 -3.20 -4.24
CA ASP A 67 2.51 -4.26 -5.13
C ASP A 67 3.65 -4.89 -5.95
N LEU A 68 4.77 -5.20 -5.29
CA LEU A 68 5.96 -5.77 -5.93
C LEU A 68 6.34 -7.12 -5.31
N ALA A 69 6.73 -8.07 -6.15
CA ALA A 69 7.34 -9.34 -5.74
C ALA A 69 8.56 -9.66 -6.61
N VAL A 70 9.57 -10.24 -5.98
CA VAL A 70 10.78 -10.74 -6.63
C VAL A 70 10.89 -12.25 -6.37
N LEU A 71 10.79 -13.04 -7.42
CA LEU A 71 10.82 -14.50 -7.40
C LEU A 71 12.23 -15.01 -7.72
N ASP A 72 12.64 -16.07 -7.04
CA ASP A 72 13.92 -16.73 -7.24
C ASP A 72 13.69 -18.10 -7.89
N VAL A 73 14.27 -18.28 -9.05
CA VAL A 73 14.25 -19.52 -9.84
C VAL A 73 15.65 -20.17 -9.93
N GLY A 74 16.59 -19.70 -9.14
CA GLY A 74 18.00 -20.10 -9.21
C GLY A 74 18.77 -19.35 -10.30
N VAL A 75 19.80 -20.01 -10.84
CA VAL A 75 20.63 -19.40 -11.90
C VAL A 75 19.86 -19.38 -13.21
N LEU A 76 19.52 -18.19 -13.67
CA LEU A 76 18.77 -17.95 -14.89
C LEU A 76 19.66 -17.29 -15.96
N ASP A 77 19.96 -18.03 -17.02
CA ASP A 77 20.58 -17.50 -18.24
C ASP A 77 19.47 -17.11 -19.22
N ALA A 78 19.00 -15.88 -19.12
CA ALA A 78 17.99 -15.31 -19.98
C ALA A 78 18.26 -13.80 -20.17
N THR A 79 17.71 -13.23 -21.24
CA THR A 79 17.85 -11.79 -21.52
C THR A 79 17.19 -10.97 -20.41
N PRO A 80 17.95 -10.15 -19.67
CA PRO A 80 17.34 -9.34 -18.62
C PRO A 80 16.71 -8.05 -19.14
N ALA A 81 15.78 -7.51 -18.39
CA ALA A 81 15.27 -6.17 -18.57
C ALA A 81 16.39 -5.14 -18.42
N ARG A 82 16.37 -4.12 -19.26
CA ARG A 82 17.34 -3.03 -19.20
C ARG A 82 16.89 -2.02 -18.13
N ALA A 83 17.68 -1.90 -17.07
CA ALA A 83 17.43 -0.93 -16.01
C ALA A 83 17.55 0.53 -16.53
N PRO A 84 16.72 1.46 -16.05
CA PRO A 84 16.82 2.87 -16.41
C PRO A 84 17.94 3.58 -15.66
N GLU A 85 18.33 4.76 -16.15
CA GLU A 85 19.03 5.71 -15.32
C GLU A 85 18.11 6.19 -14.18
N PRO A 86 18.66 6.55 -13.00
CA PRO A 86 17.86 6.94 -11.84
C PRO A 86 17.20 8.32 -12.02
N ARG A 87 16.13 8.37 -12.80
CA ARG A 87 15.28 9.56 -12.96
C ARG A 87 13.81 9.18 -13.04
N LEU A 88 12.94 10.13 -12.68
CA LEU A 88 11.51 9.99 -12.96
C LEU A 88 11.25 10.22 -14.44
N VAL A 89 10.18 9.59 -14.91
CA VAL A 89 9.68 9.77 -16.27
C VAL A 89 8.74 10.96 -16.30
N ASP A 90 8.88 11.80 -17.30
CA ASP A 90 8.05 12.99 -17.46
C ASP A 90 6.63 12.64 -17.97
N GLU A 91 5.64 13.44 -17.59
CA GLU A 91 4.29 13.36 -18.14
C GLU A 91 4.32 13.56 -19.67
N GLY A 92 3.44 12.86 -20.37
CA GLY A 92 3.40 12.82 -21.83
C GLY A 92 4.38 11.84 -22.49
N THR A 93 5.31 11.22 -21.72
CA THR A 93 6.26 10.26 -22.27
C THR A 93 5.52 9.07 -22.86
N VAL A 94 5.84 8.72 -24.12
CA VAL A 94 5.35 7.49 -24.77
C VAL A 94 6.04 6.29 -24.14
N VAL A 95 5.25 5.26 -23.84
CA VAL A 95 5.69 4.03 -23.20
C VAL A 95 4.97 2.84 -23.82
N HIS A 96 5.48 1.64 -23.58
CA HIS A 96 4.87 0.40 -24.01
C HIS A 96 4.59 -0.47 -22.78
N ALA A 97 3.37 -1.03 -22.71
CA ALA A 97 3.01 -2.08 -21.78
C ALA A 97 2.79 -3.39 -22.55
N TYR A 98 2.86 -4.52 -21.87
CA TYR A 98 2.70 -5.83 -22.48
C TYR A 98 1.50 -6.53 -21.87
N GLY A 99 0.68 -7.15 -22.68
CA GLY A 99 -0.46 -7.95 -22.25
C GLY A 99 -0.57 -9.24 -23.07
N MET A 100 -1.37 -10.17 -22.62
CA MET A 100 -1.64 -11.43 -23.30
C MET A 100 -2.82 -11.27 -24.27
N VAL A 101 -2.70 -11.84 -25.46
CA VAL A 101 -3.84 -12.03 -26.35
C VAL A 101 -4.48 -13.36 -26.01
N ALA A 102 -5.63 -13.32 -25.32
CA ALA A 102 -6.30 -14.49 -24.75
C ALA A 102 -6.55 -15.63 -25.76
N ASP A 103 -6.89 -15.28 -27.01
CA ASP A 103 -7.22 -16.26 -28.05
C ASP A 103 -5.98 -16.85 -28.75
N GLU A 104 -4.82 -16.21 -28.62
CA GLU A 104 -3.60 -16.59 -29.34
C GLU A 104 -2.48 -17.11 -28.45
N GLY A 105 -2.59 -16.97 -27.12
CA GLY A 105 -1.52 -17.31 -26.18
C GLY A 105 -0.23 -16.51 -26.41
N ARG A 106 -0.33 -15.36 -27.08
CA ARG A 106 0.82 -14.51 -27.44
C ARG A 106 0.87 -13.25 -26.63
N ILE A 107 2.08 -12.85 -26.28
CA ILE A 107 2.34 -11.56 -25.66
C ILE A 107 2.41 -10.49 -26.75
N ARG A 108 1.68 -9.41 -26.58
CA ARG A 108 1.76 -8.21 -27.45
C ARG A 108 2.04 -6.99 -26.59
N TRP A 109 2.70 -6.00 -27.17
CA TRP A 109 2.76 -4.67 -26.55
C TRP A 109 1.60 -3.80 -27.01
N VAL A 110 1.26 -2.84 -26.18
CA VAL A 110 0.32 -1.77 -26.48
C VAL A 110 1.00 -0.43 -26.18
N ASP A 111 0.70 0.55 -27.01
CA ASP A 111 1.20 1.91 -26.81
C ASP A 111 0.37 2.59 -25.72
N ALA A 112 1.08 3.26 -24.81
CA ALA A 112 0.50 4.05 -23.75
C ALA A 112 1.31 5.35 -23.56
N ARG A 113 0.84 6.22 -22.68
CA ARG A 113 1.54 7.42 -22.23
C ARG A 113 1.54 7.49 -20.72
N VAL A 114 2.56 8.12 -20.19
CA VAL A 114 2.52 8.59 -18.80
C VAL A 114 1.61 9.84 -18.76
N GLY A 115 0.38 9.69 -18.31
CA GLY A 115 -0.59 10.79 -18.21
C GLY A 115 -0.25 11.71 -17.05
N THR A 116 -0.11 11.16 -15.86
CA THR A 116 0.28 11.91 -14.65
C THR A 116 1.25 11.14 -13.78
N VAL A 117 2.10 11.87 -13.06
CA VAL A 117 2.94 11.34 -11.99
C VAL A 117 2.26 11.65 -10.67
N GLN A 118 1.76 10.63 -10.00
CA GLN A 118 0.96 10.77 -8.78
C GLN A 118 1.73 10.29 -7.56
N VAL A 119 1.47 10.91 -6.41
CA VAL A 119 1.94 10.43 -5.12
C VAL A 119 0.76 9.85 -4.35
N LEU A 120 0.78 8.54 -4.16
CA LEU A 120 -0.22 7.81 -3.38
C LEU A 120 0.23 7.75 -1.92
N GLY A 121 -0.70 8.06 -1.00
CA GLY A 121 -0.36 8.16 0.41
C GLY A 121 0.73 9.21 0.66
N SER A 122 1.69 8.89 1.52
CA SER A 122 2.73 9.83 1.94
C SER A 122 4.02 9.78 1.12
N SER A 123 4.26 8.73 0.32
CA SER A 123 5.57 8.54 -0.31
C SER A 123 5.63 7.68 -1.57
N LEU A 124 4.55 6.97 -1.96
CA LEU A 124 4.58 6.13 -3.14
C LEU A 124 4.29 6.96 -4.40
N THR A 125 5.31 7.24 -5.20
CA THR A 125 5.11 7.79 -6.53
C THR A 125 4.74 6.67 -7.50
N VAL A 126 3.72 6.90 -8.33
CA VAL A 126 3.31 6.01 -9.42
C VAL A 126 3.10 6.81 -10.69
N TYR A 127 3.23 6.14 -11.83
CA TYR A 127 2.84 6.66 -13.13
C TYR A 127 1.40 6.21 -13.42
N ARG A 128 0.47 7.14 -13.60
CA ARG A 128 -0.84 6.84 -14.17
C ARG A 128 -0.71 6.78 -15.68
N LEU A 129 -1.09 5.67 -16.27
CA LEU A 129 -0.97 5.47 -17.71
C LEU A 129 -2.28 5.82 -18.42
N GLU A 130 -2.16 6.42 -19.59
CA GLU A 130 -3.23 6.68 -20.55
C GLU A 130 -3.05 5.76 -21.73
N GLY A 131 -4.12 5.10 -22.16
CA GLY A 131 -4.13 4.13 -23.25
C GLY A 131 -4.96 2.91 -22.94
N GLU A 132 -5.15 2.03 -23.91
CA GLU A 132 -5.91 0.78 -23.77
C GLU A 132 -4.98 -0.35 -23.29
N VAL A 133 -4.47 -0.23 -22.06
CA VAL A 133 -3.62 -1.26 -21.44
C VAL A 133 -4.52 -2.39 -20.93
N PRO A 134 -4.29 -3.64 -21.36
CA PRO A 134 -5.11 -4.78 -20.92
C PRO A 134 -4.95 -5.05 -19.41
N SER A 135 -6.00 -5.59 -18.78
CA SER A 135 -5.96 -5.93 -17.34
C SER A 135 -4.91 -6.98 -16.99
N ASP A 136 -4.58 -7.86 -17.92
CA ASP A 136 -3.57 -8.91 -17.80
C ASP A 136 -2.12 -8.40 -17.99
N ALA A 137 -1.93 -7.09 -18.20
CA ALA A 137 -0.61 -6.45 -18.22
C ALA A 137 0.04 -6.33 -16.84
N SER A 138 -0.72 -6.58 -15.76
CA SER A 138 -0.20 -6.53 -14.39
C SER A 138 1.00 -7.44 -14.20
N GLY A 139 2.04 -6.93 -13.53
CA GLY A 139 3.31 -7.63 -13.30
C GLY A 139 4.30 -7.50 -14.46
N GLY A 140 3.85 -7.12 -15.65
CA GLY A 140 4.70 -6.90 -16.79
C GLY A 140 5.53 -5.60 -16.70
N PRO A 141 6.58 -5.47 -17.54
CA PRO A 141 7.41 -4.28 -17.56
C PRO A 141 6.71 -3.11 -18.27
N LEU A 142 6.88 -1.90 -17.72
CA LEU A 142 6.66 -0.66 -18.46
C LEU A 142 7.94 -0.28 -19.19
N VAL A 143 7.90 -0.14 -20.51
CA VAL A 143 9.12 0.01 -21.33
C VAL A 143 9.08 1.32 -22.12
N ALA A 144 10.20 2.04 -22.16
CA ALA A 144 10.40 3.20 -23.02
C ALA A 144 10.65 2.76 -24.47
N PRO A 145 10.50 3.65 -25.46
CA PRO A 145 10.75 3.35 -26.89
C PRO A 145 12.18 2.86 -27.20
N ASP A 146 13.14 3.14 -26.32
CA ASP A 146 14.52 2.67 -26.46
C ASP A 146 14.78 1.28 -25.83
N GLY A 147 13.73 0.62 -25.33
CA GLY A 147 13.80 -0.69 -24.69
C GLY A 147 14.16 -0.65 -23.19
N THR A 148 14.27 0.52 -22.59
CA THR A 148 14.55 0.67 -21.15
C THR A 148 13.30 0.39 -20.32
N THR A 149 13.42 -0.45 -19.29
CA THR A 149 12.30 -0.78 -18.38
C THR A 149 12.18 0.28 -17.30
N LEU A 150 11.06 0.99 -17.29
CA LEU A 150 10.80 2.14 -16.42
C LEU A 150 10.14 1.76 -15.09
N GLY A 151 9.52 0.58 -15.03
CA GLY A 151 8.80 0.11 -13.85
C GLY A 151 7.97 -1.14 -14.10
N VAL A 152 7.06 -1.44 -13.18
CA VAL A 152 6.13 -2.57 -13.20
C VAL A 152 4.71 -2.07 -13.38
N VAL A 153 4.00 -2.62 -14.36
CA VAL A 153 2.59 -2.28 -14.62
C VAL A 153 1.69 -2.94 -13.57
N THR A 154 0.72 -2.18 -13.09
CA THR A 154 -0.33 -2.61 -12.17
C THR A 154 -1.67 -2.09 -12.65
N VAL A 155 -2.63 -2.98 -12.88
CA VAL A 155 -4.01 -2.62 -13.19
C VAL A 155 -4.85 -2.83 -11.95
N ALA A 156 -5.57 -1.79 -11.52
CA ALA A 156 -6.38 -1.79 -10.31
C ALA A 156 -7.80 -1.32 -10.59
N GLU A 157 -8.74 -1.79 -9.78
CA GLU A 157 -10.10 -1.27 -9.76
C GLU A 157 -10.17 0.03 -8.95
N SER A 158 -10.92 1.00 -9.46
CA SER A 158 -11.25 2.23 -8.76
C SER A 158 -12.73 2.55 -8.92
N ASP A 159 -13.23 3.55 -8.20
CA ASP A 159 -14.61 4.04 -8.33
C ASP A 159 -14.92 4.53 -9.76
N GLU A 160 -13.90 4.89 -10.54
CA GLU A 160 -14.01 5.33 -11.94
C GLU A 160 -13.88 4.17 -12.95
N GLY A 161 -13.69 2.94 -12.50
CA GLY A 161 -13.42 1.74 -13.30
C GLY A 161 -11.95 1.29 -13.20
N LEU A 162 -11.51 0.50 -14.19
CA LEU A 162 -10.11 0.05 -14.21
C LEU A 162 -9.16 1.21 -14.49
N ILE A 163 -8.15 1.34 -13.65
CA ILE A 163 -7.04 2.28 -13.82
C ILE A 163 -5.75 1.52 -14.02
N THR A 164 -4.91 2.02 -14.91
CA THR A 164 -3.58 1.46 -15.12
C THR A 164 -2.53 2.38 -14.49
N LEU A 165 -1.77 1.79 -13.61
CA LEU A 165 -0.64 2.45 -12.94
C LEU A 165 0.65 1.73 -13.31
N ALA A 166 1.79 2.36 -13.04
CA ALA A 166 3.06 1.66 -13.00
C ALA A 166 3.89 2.12 -11.81
N VAL A 167 4.48 1.15 -11.13
CA VAL A 167 5.40 1.38 -10.01
C VAL A 167 6.79 1.62 -10.59
N PRO A 168 7.42 2.78 -10.34
CA PRO A 168 8.73 3.13 -10.90
C PRO A 168 9.84 2.15 -10.50
N TRP A 169 10.80 1.94 -11.43
CA TRP A 169 11.96 1.06 -11.26
C TRP A 169 12.74 1.30 -9.96
N ARG A 170 12.87 2.53 -9.52
CA ARG A 170 13.62 2.88 -8.29
C ARG A 170 13.16 2.12 -7.04
N TYR A 171 11.91 1.63 -7.02
CA TYR A 171 11.41 0.82 -5.92
C TYR A 171 11.78 -0.66 -6.03
N LEU A 172 12.24 -1.09 -7.20
CA LEU A 172 12.79 -2.45 -7.40
C LEU A 172 14.23 -2.58 -6.92
N GLU A 173 15.04 -1.54 -7.04
CA GLU A 173 16.47 -1.61 -6.69
C GLU A 173 16.72 -2.18 -5.28
N PRO A 174 16.08 -1.67 -4.21
CA PRO A 174 16.28 -2.22 -2.87
C PRO A 174 15.73 -3.64 -2.72
N LEU A 175 14.71 -4.04 -3.49
CA LEU A 175 14.16 -5.39 -3.48
C LEU A 175 15.09 -6.38 -4.21
N LEU A 176 15.66 -5.96 -5.34
CA LEU A 176 16.60 -6.77 -6.11
C LEU A 176 17.91 -7.03 -5.34
N ALA A 177 18.28 -6.15 -4.42
CA ALA A 177 19.44 -6.31 -3.55
C ALA A 177 19.19 -7.29 -2.38
N GLN A 178 17.93 -7.61 -2.07
CA GLN A 178 17.59 -8.57 -1.02
C GLN A 178 17.85 -10.01 -1.49
N ASN A 179 18.15 -10.88 -0.56
CA ASN A 179 18.32 -12.31 -0.78
C ASN A 179 17.63 -13.10 0.34
N ALA A 180 16.36 -12.78 0.59
CA ALA A 180 15.55 -13.53 1.53
C ALA A 180 15.12 -14.83 0.83
N GLU A 181 15.57 -15.97 1.32
CA GLU A 181 15.15 -17.30 0.81
C GLU A 181 13.78 -17.67 1.40
N LEU A 182 12.74 -16.91 1.08
CA LEU A 182 11.41 -17.11 1.62
C LEU A 182 10.68 -18.23 0.84
N PRO A 183 9.86 -19.06 1.51
CA PRO A 183 8.99 -20.02 0.82
C PRO A 183 7.89 -19.27 0.02
N LEU A 184 7.24 -19.96 -0.94
CA LEU A 184 6.10 -19.39 -1.69
C LEU A 184 4.94 -18.96 -0.78
N SER A 185 4.79 -19.61 0.39
CA SER A 185 3.80 -19.17 1.38
C SER A 185 4.00 -17.75 1.90
N ALA A 186 5.16 -17.14 1.67
CA ALA A 186 5.39 -15.70 1.94
C ALA A 186 4.61 -14.79 0.99
N LEU A 187 4.10 -15.33 -0.12
CA LEU A 187 3.19 -14.65 -1.05
C LEU A 187 1.73 -14.69 -0.58
N ALA A 188 1.43 -15.48 0.46
CA ALA A 188 0.10 -15.47 1.02
C ALA A 188 -0.29 -14.03 1.34
N LEU A 189 -1.41 -13.61 0.77
CA LEU A 189 -2.07 -12.42 1.28
C LEU A 189 -2.21 -12.67 2.77
N SER A 190 -1.37 -12.03 3.55
CA SER A 190 -1.64 -11.91 4.94
C SER A 190 -3.04 -11.30 4.99
N GLU A 191 -4.06 -12.15 5.15
CA GLU A 191 -5.35 -11.70 5.63
C GLU A 191 -5.15 -11.22 7.08
N LYS A 192 -4.31 -10.21 7.26
CA LYS A 192 -4.54 -9.27 8.32
C LYS A 192 -5.80 -8.51 7.89
N LYS A 193 -6.96 -9.18 8.01
CA LYS A 193 -8.21 -8.45 8.12
C LYS A 193 -7.91 -7.34 9.10
N PRO A 194 -8.11 -6.07 8.70
CA PRO A 194 -7.90 -4.98 9.65
C PRO A 194 -8.65 -5.38 10.91
N PRO A 195 -8.03 -5.27 12.09
CA PRO A 195 -8.64 -5.72 13.33
C PRO A 195 -10.07 -5.21 13.38
N ARG A 196 -11.01 -6.08 13.75
CA ARG A 196 -12.42 -5.69 13.83
C ARG A 196 -12.50 -4.44 14.69
N ARG A 197 -12.96 -3.33 14.10
CA ARG A 197 -13.11 -2.06 14.79
C ARG A 197 -14.04 -2.23 16.01
N GLU A 198 -13.56 -1.86 17.18
CA GLU A 198 -14.30 -1.89 18.44
C GLU A 198 -14.27 -0.50 19.08
N VAL A 199 -14.80 0.47 18.36
CA VAL A 199 -14.86 1.86 18.79
C VAL A 199 -15.78 1.97 20.01
N PRO A 200 -15.27 2.43 21.17
CA PRO A 200 -16.08 2.57 22.38
C PRO A 200 -17.20 3.59 22.19
N ASN A 201 -18.43 3.21 22.55
CA ASN A 201 -19.54 4.14 22.57
C ASN A 201 -19.69 4.73 23.99
N HIS A 202 -19.13 5.92 24.20
CA HIS A 202 -19.16 6.60 25.50
C HIS A 202 -20.47 7.37 25.71
N PRO A 203 -21.05 7.34 26.92
CA PRO A 203 -22.20 8.19 27.27
C PRO A 203 -21.76 9.65 27.43
N LEU A 204 -22.67 10.59 27.22
CA LEU A 204 -22.39 12.03 27.40
C LEU A 204 -21.93 12.36 28.81
N SER A 205 -22.42 11.65 29.82
CA SER A 205 -22.01 11.80 31.22
C SER A 205 -20.52 11.58 31.48
N LEU A 206 -19.80 10.90 30.58
CA LEU A 206 -18.33 10.77 30.63
C LEU A 206 -17.65 12.14 30.68
N LEU A 207 -18.24 13.14 30.04
CA LEU A 207 -17.66 14.49 29.89
C LEU A 207 -18.22 15.51 30.89
N GLU A 208 -19.10 15.09 31.80
CA GLU A 208 -19.60 15.96 32.86
C GLU A 208 -18.45 16.44 33.74
N GLY A 209 -18.46 17.73 34.06
CA GLY A 209 -17.37 18.37 34.83
C GLY A 209 -16.11 18.70 34.03
N SER A 210 -16.04 18.36 32.74
CA SER A 210 -14.91 18.73 31.89
C SER A 210 -15.04 20.19 31.40
N SER A 211 -13.92 20.91 31.38
CA SER A 211 -13.88 22.25 30.82
C SER A 211 -13.93 22.23 29.28
N ALA A 212 -14.61 23.23 28.67
CA ALA A 212 -14.67 23.34 27.22
C ALA A 212 -13.27 23.49 26.59
N ALA A 213 -12.38 24.27 27.22
CA ALA A 213 -11.01 24.46 26.78
C ALA A 213 -10.20 23.17 26.89
N GLY A 214 -10.42 22.38 27.95
CA GLY A 214 -9.78 21.07 28.15
C GLY A 214 -10.19 20.06 27.09
N LEU A 215 -11.48 20.01 26.75
CA LEU A 215 -11.99 19.15 25.68
C LEU A 215 -11.46 19.56 24.30
N GLU A 216 -11.31 20.87 24.05
CA GLU A 216 -10.72 21.36 22.81
C GLU A 216 -9.25 20.96 22.66
N ALA A 217 -8.47 21.20 23.71
CA ALA A 217 -7.04 20.84 23.71
C ALA A 217 -6.82 19.31 23.61
N ALA A 218 -7.67 18.50 24.28
CA ALA A 218 -7.63 17.04 24.10
C ALA A 218 -7.94 16.62 22.67
N THR A 219 -8.95 17.26 22.04
CA THR A 219 -9.30 17.02 20.64
C THR A 219 -8.14 17.35 19.71
N GLU A 220 -7.46 18.48 19.91
CA GLU A 220 -6.30 18.89 19.09
C GLU A 220 -5.13 17.93 19.20
N LEU A 221 -4.78 17.49 20.43
CA LEU A 221 -3.71 16.51 20.66
C LEU A 221 -4.01 15.17 19.99
N ILE A 222 -5.24 14.66 20.15
CA ILE A 222 -5.66 13.39 19.53
C ILE A 222 -5.66 13.51 18.01
N ALA A 223 -6.26 14.57 17.45
CA ALA A 223 -6.29 14.80 16.01
C ALA A 223 -4.88 14.98 15.42
N GLY A 224 -3.98 15.65 16.15
CA GLY A 224 -2.58 15.77 15.82
C GLY A 224 -1.87 14.42 15.72
N ALA A 225 -2.10 13.57 16.71
CA ALA A 225 -1.53 12.22 16.74
C ALA A 225 -2.04 11.36 15.56
N ILE A 226 -3.34 11.42 15.27
CA ILE A 226 -3.94 10.71 14.12
C ILE A 226 -3.31 11.19 12.80
N ARG A 227 -3.12 12.49 12.64
CA ARG A 227 -2.55 13.08 11.42
C ARG A 227 -1.12 12.61 11.13
N VAL A 228 -0.36 12.25 12.16
CA VAL A 228 1.03 11.75 12.02
C VAL A 228 1.07 10.22 12.06
N GLY A 229 0.29 9.60 12.92
CA GLY A 229 0.30 8.16 13.13
C GLY A 229 -0.36 7.38 11.99
N ALA A 230 -1.46 7.88 11.40
CA ALA A 230 -2.12 7.19 10.31
C ALA A 230 -1.24 7.10 9.04
N PRO A 231 -0.52 8.15 8.60
CA PRO A 231 0.50 8.01 7.57
C PRO A 231 1.58 6.98 7.92
N ALA A 232 2.14 7.01 9.14
CA ALA A 232 3.14 6.04 9.57
C ALA A 232 2.60 4.60 9.50
N TYR A 233 1.35 4.38 9.91
CA TYR A 233 0.66 3.09 9.75
C TYR A 233 0.57 2.67 8.28
N ASN A 234 0.10 3.56 7.41
CA ASN A 234 -0.04 3.33 5.98
C ASN A 234 1.32 3.11 5.27
N GLU A 235 2.41 3.66 5.81
CA GLU A 235 3.79 3.40 5.40
C GLU A 235 4.32 2.08 5.98
N GLY A 236 3.57 1.45 6.93
CA GLY A 236 3.78 0.21 7.66
C GLY A 236 4.81 0.29 8.76
N ASP A 237 5.15 1.47 9.16
CA ASP A 237 5.81 1.70 10.44
C ASP A 237 4.76 1.68 11.56
N ILE A 238 4.19 0.46 11.77
CA ILE A 238 3.10 0.23 12.71
C ILE A 238 3.57 0.52 14.14
N ASP A 239 4.80 0.14 14.46
CA ASP A 239 5.42 0.45 15.77
C ASP A 239 5.49 1.95 16.03
N ARG A 240 5.85 2.73 15.02
CA ARG A 240 5.89 4.19 15.12
C ARG A 240 4.48 4.76 15.29
N CYS A 241 3.50 4.26 14.53
CA CYS A 241 2.09 4.65 14.68
C CYS A 241 1.62 4.39 16.11
N TYR A 242 1.83 3.19 16.63
CA TYR A 242 1.45 2.81 17.99
C TYR A 242 2.10 3.72 19.05
N ARG A 243 3.41 3.96 18.95
CA ARG A 243 4.12 4.86 19.86
C ARG A 243 3.55 6.27 19.83
N ILE A 244 3.28 6.83 18.65
CA ILE A 244 2.67 8.16 18.51
C ILE A 244 1.33 8.23 19.24
N TYR A 245 0.50 7.19 19.10
CA TYR A 245 -0.82 7.16 19.76
C TYR A 245 -0.70 6.99 21.27
N VAL A 246 0.19 6.15 21.77
CA VAL A 246 0.46 5.97 23.20
C VAL A 246 0.98 7.26 23.82
N ASP A 247 1.94 7.92 23.19
CA ASP A 247 2.53 9.16 23.69
C ASP A 247 1.49 10.29 23.76
N ALA A 248 0.66 10.42 22.73
CA ALA A 248 -0.42 11.40 22.73
C ALA A 248 -1.47 11.11 23.83
N ALA A 249 -1.86 9.84 24.01
CA ALA A 249 -2.77 9.46 25.07
C ALA A 249 -2.22 9.80 26.46
N ARG A 250 -0.95 9.46 26.72
CA ARG A 250 -0.25 9.81 27.96
C ARG A 250 -0.17 11.33 28.15
N GLN A 251 0.16 12.07 27.12
CA GLN A 251 0.21 13.53 27.17
C GLN A 251 -1.16 14.14 27.52
N VAL A 252 -2.25 13.64 26.93
CA VAL A 252 -3.59 14.10 27.30
C VAL A 252 -3.92 13.75 28.74
N ILE A 253 -3.58 12.54 29.21
CA ILE A 253 -3.80 12.12 30.61
C ILE A 253 -3.07 13.03 31.59
N ASP A 254 -1.83 13.42 31.29
CA ASP A 254 -1.00 14.22 32.20
C ASP A 254 -1.42 15.70 32.20
N LEU A 255 -1.76 16.25 31.05
CA LEU A 255 -2.06 17.67 30.88
C LEU A 255 -3.52 18.04 31.12
N ARG A 256 -4.46 17.12 30.95
CA ARG A 256 -5.92 17.42 31.02
C ARG A 256 -6.56 16.90 32.29
N ARG A 257 -6.05 17.36 33.44
CA ARG A 257 -6.62 17.05 34.78
C ARG A 257 -8.03 17.58 34.96
N ASP A 258 -8.41 18.56 34.18
CA ASP A 258 -9.74 19.16 34.10
C ASP A 258 -10.76 18.35 33.27
N CYS A 259 -10.34 17.18 32.74
CA CYS A 259 -11.19 16.28 31.95
C CYS A 259 -11.08 14.83 32.46
N PRO A 260 -11.58 14.50 33.66
CA PRO A 260 -11.38 13.19 34.29
C PRO A 260 -11.95 12.02 33.47
N GLY A 261 -13.08 12.23 32.79
CA GLY A 261 -13.68 11.22 31.93
C GLY A 261 -12.83 10.92 30.69
N VAL A 262 -12.21 11.95 30.06
CA VAL A 262 -11.27 11.77 28.96
C VAL A 262 -10.08 10.96 29.41
N GLN A 263 -9.51 11.27 30.59
CA GLN A 263 -8.40 10.51 31.16
C GLN A 263 -8.77 9.04 31.40
N ALA A 264 -9.96 8.78 31.96
CA ALA A 264 -10.43 7.43 32.24
C ALA A 264 -10.57 6.60 30.95
N ALA A 265 -11.16 7.18 29.90
CA ALA A 265 -11.32 6.52 28.60
C ALA A 265 -9.97 6.24 27.93
N LEU A 266 -9.01 7.15 28.00
CA LEU A 266 -7.66 6.93 27.46
C LEU A 266 -6.88 5.86 28.24
N ARG A 267 -6.98 5.83 29.58
CA ARG A 267 -6.38 4.74 30.38
C ARG A 267 -6.98 3.39 30.02
N ALA A 268 -8.28 3.31 29.79
CA ALA A 268 -8.93 2.08 29.33
C ALA A 268 -8.43 1.67 27.93
N GLY A 269 -8.26 2.62 27.03
CA GLY A 269 -7.69 2.37 25.71
C GLY A 269 -6.26 1.85 25.75
N LEU A 270 -5.40 2.46 26.60
CA LEU A 270 -4.03 2.02 26.83
C LEU A 270 -3.99 0.60 27.42
N ALA A 271 -4.77 0.33 28.45
CA ALA A 271 -4.84 -1.00 29.06
C ALA A 271 -5.31 -2.08 28.08
N ARG A 272 -6.29 -1.74 27.22
CA ARG A 272 -6.73 -2.64 26.17
C ARG A 272 -5.61 -2.91 25.16
N ALA A 273 -4.91 -1.88 24.71
CA ALA A 273 -3.82 -2.02 23.76
C ALA A 273 -2.67 -2.86 24.36
N GLU A 274 -2.28 -2.60 25.60
CA GLU A 274 -1.22 -3.33 26.31
C GLU A 274 -1.54 -4.82 26.54
N ALA A 275 -2.83 -5.19 26.54
CA ALA A 275 -3.28 -6.59 26.66
C ALA A 275 -3.19 -7.39 25.35
N LEU A 276 -2.90 -6.73 24.22
CA LEU A 276 -2.80 -7.35 22.92
C LEU A 276 -1.33 -7.67 22.61
N GLU A 277 -1.09 -8.82 21.97
CA GLU A 277 0.29 -9.26 21.64
C GLU A 277 0.81 -8.66 20.33
N ASP A 278 -0.10 -8.38 19.38
CA ASP A 278 0.24 -7.90 18.05
C ASP A 278 0.16 -6.37 17.98
N VAL A 279 1.26 -5.75 17.55
CA VAL A 279 1.39 -4.27 17.48
C VAL A 279 0.37 -3.61 16.54
N ASP A 280 -0.09 -4.33 15.52
CA ASP A 280 -1.14 -3.87 14.62
C ASP A 280 -2.47 -3.74 15.37
N HIS A 281 -2.84 -4.79 16.12
CA HIS A 281 -4.01 -4.75 16.99
C HIS A 281 -3.89 -3.69 18.10
N GLN A 282 -2.68 -3.49 18.64
CA GLN A 282 -2.41 -2.43 19.61
C GLN A 282 -2.64 -1.03 19.04
N ALA A 283 -2.12 -0.76 17.82
CA ALA A 283 -2.31 0.51 17.12
C ALA A 283 -3.80 0.79 16.85
N TRP A 284 -4.54 -0.23 16.40
CA TRP A 284 -5.98 -0.12 16.18
C TRP A 284 -6.79 0.07 17.47
N ALA A 285 -6.42 -0.59 18.55
CA ALA A 285 -7.07 -0.39 19.85
C ALA A 285 -6.93 1.06 20.33
N MET A 286 -5.77 1.66 20.14
CA MET A 286 -5.55 3.08 20.45
C MET A 286 -6.33 3.98 19.50
N ARG A 287 -6.40 3.66 18.22
CA ARG A 287 -7.20 4.40 17.24
C ARG A 287 -8.69 4.36 17.59
N ASP A 288 -9.21 3.21 17.98
CA ASP A 288 -10.61 3.05 18.40
C ASP A 288 -10.93 3.88 19.65
N ALA A 289 -10.00 3.90 20.62
CA ALA A 289 -10.16 4.75 21.81
C ALA A 289 -10.24 6.25 21.46
N PHE A 290 -9.42 6.70 20.52
CA PHE A 290 -9.44 8.07 20.01
C PHE A 290 -10.74 8.41 19.29
N ASP A 291 -11.18 7.56 18.37
CA ASP A 291 -12.40 7.76 17.60
C ASP A 291 -13.64 7.78 18.52
N GLY A 292 -13.68 6.91 19.52
CA GLY A 292 -14.75 6.92 20.54
C GLY A 292 -14.81 8.22 21.35
N LEU A 293 -13.65 8.72 21.78
CA LEU A 293 -13.54 9.99 22.50
C LEU A 293 -13.93 11.19 21.62
N LEU A 294 -13.40 11.27 20.41
CA LEU A 294 -13.74 12.35 19.48
C LEU A 294 -15.23 12.37 19.18
N GLY A 295 -15.83 11.18 19.01
CA GLY A 295 -17.27 11.03 18.77
C GLY A 295 -18.13 11.52 19.92
N VAL A 296 -17.79 11.21 21.17
CA VAL A 296 -18.55 11.67 22.33
C VAL A 296 -18.33 13.16 22.61
N ILE A 297 -17.13 13.70 22.41
CA ILE A 297 -16.83 15.13 22.53
C ILE A 297 -17.64 15.93 21.52
N GLU A 298 -17.73 15.48 20.27
CA GLU A 298 -18.55 16.14 19.25
C GLU A 298 -20.04 16.16 19.62
N LYS A 299 -20.57 15.01 20.07
CA LYS A 299 -21.95 14.90 20.56
C LYS A 299 -22.22 15.84 21.76
N PHE A 300 -21.28 15.87 22.72
CA PHE A 300 -21.38 16.72 23.90
C PHE A 300 -21.37 18.21 23.53
N ARG A 301 -20.52 18.65 22.64
CA ARG A 301 -20.46 20.02 22.13
C ARG A 301 -21.77 20.43 21.45
N ARG A 302 -22.37 19.55 20.66
CA ARG A 302 -23.67 19.79 20.02
C ARG A 302 -24.80 19.92 21.04
N ALA A 303 -24.76 19.12 22.10
CA ALA A 303 -25.78 19.15 23.15
C ALA A 303 -25.67 20.37 24.07
N HIS A 304 -24.45 20.89 24.31
CA HIS A 304 -24.19 21.97 25.27
C HIS A 304 -23.66 23.26 24.61
N GLY A 305 -23.45 23.28 23.29
CA GLY A 305 -23.02 24.46 22.54
C GLY A 305 -24.21 25.39 22.28
N LYS A 306 -24.08 26.68 22.61
CA LYS A 306 -25.06 27.70 22.23
C LYS A 306 -25.19 27.75 20.69
N PRO A 307 -26.42 27.92 20.15
CA PRO A 307 -26.58 28.11 18.71
C PRO A 307 -26.09 29.53 18.34
N GLY A 308 -24.93 29.60 17.72
CA GLY A 308 -24.43 30.88 17.22
C GLY A 308 -23.03 30.79 16.64
N GLY A 309 -22.92 30.67 15.31
CA GLY A 309 -21.67 30.93 14.60
C GLY A 309 -21.45 30.06 13.37
N ASN A 310 -21.65 30.63 12.24
CA ASN A 310 -21.36 30.24 10.86
C ASN A 310 -20.43 29.01 10.62
N GLY A 311 -20.96 28.15 9.75
CA GLY A 311 -20.36 26.94 9.30
C GLY A 311 -18.94 27.07 8.73
N ARG A 312 -18.03 26.27 9.29
CA ARG A 312 -16.84 25.81 8.60
C ARG A 312 -17.11 24.39 8.09
N PRO A 313 -16.62 24.03 6.90
CA PRO A 313 -16.87 22.72 6.32
C PRO A 313 -16.25 21.63 7.20
N ARG A 314 -16.99 20.55 7.38
CA ARG A 314 -16.56 19.35 8.10
C ARG A 314 -15.34 18.74 7.41
N PRO A 315 -14.30 18.31 8.13
CA PRO A 315 -13.35 17.37 7.58
C PRO A 315 -14.05 16.01 7.42
N THR A 316 -14.29 15.61 6.20
CA THR A 316 -14.66 14.24 5.83
C THR A 316 -13.41 13.38 6.01
N PHE A 317 -13.42 12.57 7.05
CA PHE A 317 -12.42 11.50 7.20
C PHE A 317 -12.90 10.34 6.32
N LEU A 318 -12.37 10.26 5.11
CA LEU A 318 -12.49 9.09 4.26
C LEU A 318 -11.48 8.03 4.73
N ASN A 319 -11.95 6.80 4.67
CA ASN A 319 -11.32 5.52 5.04
C ASN A 319 -9.88 5.34 4.53
#